data_e95dec3adc5531e8a87ae39c10a08243
#
_entry.id   e95dec3adc5531e8a87ae39c10a08243
#
_cell.length_a   1.000
_cell.length_b   1.000
_cell.length_c   1.000
_cell.angle_alpha   90.00
_cell.angle_beta   90.00
_cell.angle_gamma   90.00
#
_symmetry.space_group_name_H-M   'P 1'
#
loop_
_entity.id
_entity.type
_entity.pdbx_description
1 polymer ?
#
loop_
_entity_poly.entity_id
_entity_poly.type
_entity_poly.pdbx_seq_one_letter_code
_entity_poly.pdbx_strand_id
1 'polypeptide(L)'
;FGYVNGETADVQTVTVRIHERQQAFYFPLQKKPDFVSFDVGNHTLKTVKLEYPLKELQAQLNYDPDPISRLYAAKAIAKKGSLEAVETLGNALVNDSFWAVRAEVAEALATIQLAQAAENLLKGLDDNHPKVRRAVVNALAGVKTAESYKALKSVVENGDESYYVEGAAATALGKVGSSTLDNGKNKEKKTLKLLEMVLKERAGWNEVVRSGAIAGLSVFKSSEAALELLLPYTEIGVPQALRLNAIRSLGKIAAGQSKVNCDRILDRLAAIAREEFFLTQVAVVIVLGQMEISGAVRVLQNLAEQSPDGRVKRRAEEAMARVRKAIGAD
;
A
#
# COMPACT_ATOMS: atom_id res chain seq x y z
N PHE A 1 -16.76 -29.90 -3.04
CA PHE A 1 -15.98 -30.75 -3.96
C PHE A 1 -16.32 -30.35 -5.38
N GLY A 2 -15.34 -29.88 -6.13
CA GLY A 2 -15.49 -29.47 -7.53
C GLY A 2 -14.92 -30.51 -8.49
N TYR A 3 -15.64 -30.72 -9.57
CA TYR A 3 -15.28 -31.65 -10.64
C TYR A 3 -15.30 -30.90 -11.98
N VAL A 4 -14.14 -30.69 -12.56
CA VAL A 4 -14.01 -29.92 -13.81
C VAL A 4 -14.59 -30.72 -14.98
N ASN A 5 -15.41 -30.04 -15.78
CA ASN A 5 -16.07 -30.59 -16.96
C ASN A 5 -16.00 -29.56 -18.10
N GLY A 6 -14.97 -29.66 -18.92
CA GLY A 6 -14.71 -28.67 -19.97
C GLY A 6 -14.36 -27.30 -19.39
N GLU A 7 -15.16 -26.28 -19.69
CA GLU A 7 -14.97 -24.89 -19.26
C GLU A 7 -15.68 -24.54 -17.93
N THR A 8 -16.34 -25.52 -17.31
CA THR A 8 -17.12 -25.36 -16.07
C THR A 8 -16.74 -26.39 -15.02
N ALA A 9 -17.33 -26.31 -13.84
CA ALA A 9 -17.21 -27.37 -12.84
C ALA A 9 -18.57 -27.71 -12.24
N ASP A 10 -18.80 -29.00 -12.05
CA ASP A 10 -19.90 -29.52 -11.24
C ASP A 10 -19.48 -29.46 -9.77
N VAL A 11 -20.28 -28.84 -8.92
CA VAL A 11 -19.97 -28.65 -7.49
C VAL A 11 -20.94 -29.46 -6.63
N GLN A 12 -20.39 -30.37 -5.85
CA GLN A 12 -21.12 -31.12 -4.83
C GLN A 12 -20.86 -30.51 -3.45
N THR A 13 -21.90 -29.99 -2.80
CA THR A 13 -21.82 -29.39 -1.47
C THR A 13 -22.27 -30.37 -0.38
N VAL A 14 -21.50 -30.45 0.69
CA VAL A 14 -21.83 -31.22 1.90
C VAL A 14 -21.77 -30.29 3.10
N THR A 15 -22.85 -30.24 3.88
CA THR A 15 -22.87 -29.45 5.13
C THR A 15 -22.39 -30.31 6.28
N VAL A 16 -21.42 -29.79 7.05
CA VAL A 16 -20.91 -30.46 8.26
C VAL A 16 -21.13 -29.57 9.48
N ARG A 17 -21.30 -30.16 10.62
CA ARG A 17 -21.39 -29.45 11.90
C ARG A 17 -20.05 -29.56 12.63
N ILE A 18 -19.45 -28.41 12.95
CA ILE A 18 -18.24 -28.35 13.76
C ILE A 18 -18.65 -28.13 15.22
N HIS A 19 -18.23 -29.03 16.09
CA HIS A 19 -18.56 -28.98 17.53
C HIS A 19 -17.37 -29.35 18.43
N GLU A 20 -16.22 -29.70 17.82
CA GLU A 20 -14.99 -30.01 18.53
C GLU A 20 -13.90 -28.97 18.26
N ARG A 21 -12.98 -28.83 19.20
CA ARG A 21 -11.83 -27.93 19.06
C ARG A 21 -10.90 -28.36 17.91
N GLN A 22 -10.86 -29.66 17.64
CA GLN A 22 -10.09 -30.28 16.57
C GLN A 22 -10.91 -31.44 15.99
N GLN A 23 -11.27 -31.36 14.73
CA GLN A 23 -12.21 -32.29 14.11
C GLN A 23 -11.78 -32.61 12.69
N ALA A 24 -11.86 -33.91 12.33
CA ALA A 24 -11.63 -34.40 10.97
C ALA A 24 -12.95 -34.88 10.36
N PHE A 25 -13.10 -34.68 9.06
CA PHE A 25 -14.25 -35.15 8.29
C PHE A 25 -13.79 -36.06 7.17
N TYR A 26 -14.53 -37.16 6.96
CA TYR A 26 -14.29 -38.15 5.92
C TYR A 26 -15.50 -38.23 5.01
N PHE A 27 -15.26 -38.14 3.70
CA PHE A 27 -16.32 -38.15 2.70
C PHE A 27 -16.09 -39.31 1.72
N PRO A 28 -17.05 -40.26 1.58
CA PRO A 28 -16.98 -41.31 0.57
C PRO A 28 -17.31 -40.74 -0.80
N LEU A 29 -16.28 -40.41 -1.59
CA LEU A 29 -16.42 -39.86 -2.93
C LEU A 29 -16.20 -40.95 -3.98
N GLN A 30 -16.98 -40.91 -5.09
CA GLN A 30 -16.82 -41.87 -6.19
C GLN A 30 -15.54 -41.64 -7.01
N LYS A 31 -15.10 -40.39 -7.11
CA LYS A 31 -13.83 -40.01 -7.76
C LYS A 31 -13.15 -38.91 -6.96
N LYS A 32 -11.85 -38.75 -7.15
CA LYS A 32 -11.12 -37.64 -6.57
C LYS A 32 -11.62 -36.32 -7.17
N PRO A 33 -11.97 -35.29 -6.36
CA PRO A 33 -12.32 -33.97 -6.86
C PRO A 33 -11.09 -33.27 -7.43
N ASP A 34 -11.32 -32.36 -8.38
CA ASP A 34 -10.27 -31.52 -8.95
C ASP A 34 -9.90 -30.35 -8.01
N PHE A 35 -10.87 -29.90 -7.18
CA PHE A 35 -10.63 -28.96 -6.09
C PHE A 35 -11.60 -29.15 -4.93
N VAL A 36 -11.23 -28.59 -3.76
CA VAL A 36 -12.06 -28.61 -2.55
C VAL A 36 -12.14 -27.22 -1.97
N SER A 37 -13.36 -26.73 -1.75
CA SER A 37 -13.64 -25.45 -1.12
C SER A 37 -14.24 -25.65 0.26
N PHE A 38 -13.84 -24.82 1.20
CA PHE A 38 -14.35 -24.86 2.57
C PHE A 38 -15.18 -23.60 2.86
N ASP A 39 -16.35 -23.79 3.45
CA ASP A 39 -17.29 -22.72 3.83
C ASP A 39 -17.62 -21.82 2.62
N VAL A 40 -18.17 -22.42 1.56
CA VAL A 40 -18.66 -21.74 0.37
C VAL A 40 -19.66 -20.67 0.79
N GLY A 41 -19.47 -19.43 0.30
CA GLY A 41 -20.25 -18.26 0.73
C GLY A 41 -19.69 -17.55 1.98
N ASN A 42 -18.61 -18.05 2.59
CA ASN A 42 -17.88 -17.40 3.68
C ASN A 42 -18.73 -17.01 4.90
N HIS A 43 -19.51 -17.96 5.42
CA HIS A 43 -20.47 -17.75 6.50
C HIS A 43 -19.83 -17.67 7.90
N THR A 44 -18.60 -18.19 8.07
CA THR A 44 -17.93 -18.27 9.38
C THR A 44 -16.70 -17.36 9.44
N LEU A 45 -16.46 -16.76 10.61
CA LEU A 45 -15.20 -16.07 10.87
C LEU A 45 -14.08 -17.12 11.04
N LYS A 46 -13.12 -17.13 10.12
CA LYS A 46 -12.10 -18.17 10.06
C LYS A 46 -10.79 -17.67 9.48
N THR A 47 -9.74 -18.41 9.73
CA THR A 47 -8.48 -18.34 8.97
C THR A 47 -8.38 -19.60 8.10
N VAL A 48 -8.10 -19.42 6.82
CA VAL A 48 -7.95 -20.51 5.86
C VAL A 48 -6.49 -20.65 5.46
N LYS A 49 -5.97 -21.88 5.54
CA LYS A 49 -4.65 -22.26 5.02
C LYS A 49 -4.85 -23.42 4.05
N LEU A 50 -4.59 -23.16 2.76
CA LEU A 50 -4.70 -24.18 1.72
C LEU A 50 -3.31 -24.75 1.46
N GLU A 51 -3.17 -26.07 1.67
CA GLU A 51 -1.94 -26.83 1.41
C GLU A 51 -2.17 -27.88 0.30
N TYR A 52 -2.80 -27.44 -0.78
CA TYR A 52 -3.09 -28.28 -1.93
C TYR A 52 -1.95 -28.29 -2.96
N PRO A 53 -1.83 -29.36 -3.78
CA PRO A 53 -1.03 -29.35 -4.99
C PRO A 53 -1.39 -28.18 -5.92
N LEU A 54 -0.41 -27.69 -6.68
CA LEU A 54 -0.63 -26.54 -7.57
C LEU A 54 -1.80 -26.77 -8.53
N LYS A 55 -1.91 -27.96 -9.10
CA LYS A 55 -3.01 -28.32 -10.03
C LYS A 55 -4.41 -28.18 -9.41
N GLU A 56 -4.56 -28.56 -8.15
CA GLU A 56 -5.84 -28.43 -7.44
C GLU A 56 -6.18 -26.95 -7.15
N LEU A 57 -5.15 -26.15 -6.81
CA LEU A 57 -5.31 -24.69 -6.63
C LEU A 57 -5.63 -23.99 -7.96
N GLN A 58 -5.03 -24.41 -9.07
CA GLN A 58 -5.32 -23.93 -10.41
C GLN A 58 -6.78 -24.23 -10.81
N ALA A 59 -7.22 -25.46 -10.57
CA ALA A 59 -8.61 -25.84 -10.82
C ALA A 59 -9.57 -25.02 -9.95
N GLN A 60 -9.27 -24.79 -8.69
CA GLN A 60 -10.05 -23.96 -7.79
C GLN A 60 -10.10 -22.51 -8.28
N LEU A 61 -8.97 -21.92 -8.63
CA LEU A 61 -8.91 -20.53 -9.12
C LEU A 61 -9.71 -20.34 -10.42
N ASN A 62 -9.65 -21.30 -11.32
CA ASN A 62 -10.27 -21.17 -12.64
C ASN A 62 -11.77 -21.51 -12.65
N TYR A 63 -12.21 -22.44 -11.81
CA TYR A 63 -13.52 -23.09 -11.94
C TYR A 63 -14.41 -23.01 -10.69
N ASP A 64 -13.89 -22.58 -9.54
CA ASP A 64 -14.76 -22.46 -8.37
C ASP A 64 -15.79 -21.33 -8.56
N PRO A 65 -17.09 -21.59 -8.42
CA PRO A 65 -18.09 -20.54 -8.56
C PRO A 65 -18.02 -19.48 -7.46
N ASP A 66 -17.47 -19.83 -6.27
CA ASP A 66 -17.33 -18.91 -5.16
C ASP A 66 -16.08 -18.02 -5.31
N PRO A 67 -16.24 -16.70 -5.51
CA PRO A 67 -15.09 -15.79 -5.66
C PRO A 67 -14.18 -15.75 -4.43
N ILE A 68 -14.70 -15.97 -3.23
CA ILE A 68 -13.88 -16.00 -2.01
C ILE A 68 -12.93 -17.20 -2.02
N SER A 69 -13.42 -18.35 -2.47
CA SER A 69 -12.60 -19.55 -2.64
C SER A 69 -11.49 -19.32 -3.68
N ARG A 70 -11.81 -18.63 -4.79
CA ARG A 70 -10.80 -18.25 -5.80
C ARG A 70 -9.73 -17.28 -5.23
N LEU A 71 -10.12 -16.32 -4.37
CA LEU A 71 -9.17 -15.46 -3.65
C LEU A 71 -8.18 -16.27 -2.78
N TYR A 72 -8.69 -17.25 -2.05
CA TYR A 72 -7.82 -18.13 -1.25
C TYR A 72 -6.89 -18.98 -2.12
N ALA A 73 -7.38 -19.49 -3.26
CA ALA A 73 -6.57 -20.23 -4.20
C ALA A 73 -5.43 -19.35 -4.78
N ALA A 74 -5.72 -18.12 -5.20
CA ALA A 74 -4.73 -17.16 -5.69
C ALA A 74 -3.60 -16.92 -4.67
N LYS A 75 -3.96 -16.67 -3.41
CA LYS A 75 -2.98 -16.52 -2.31
C LYS A 75 -2.13 -17.77 -2.08
N ALA A 76 -2.74 -18.94 -2.18
CA ALA A 76 -2.02 -20.20 -2.01
C ALA A 76 -1.09 -20.50 -3.20
N ILE A 77 -1.50 -20.17 -4.42
CA ILE A 77 -0.67 -20.28 -5.64
C ILE A 77 0.55 -19.36 -5.53
N ALA A 78 0.38 -18.10 -5.10
CA ALA A 78 1.49 -17.17 -4.94
C ALA A 78 2.58 -17.71 -4.00
N LYS A 79 2.20 -18.42 -2.93
CA LYS A 79 3.16 -19.06 -2.00
C LYS A 79 4.00 -20.18 -2.65
N LYS A 80 3.56 -20.76 -3.77
CA LYS A 80 4.36 -21.75 -4.50
C LYS A 80 5.56 -21.10 -5.20
N GLY A 81 5.46 -19.83 -5.62
CA GLY A 81 6.55 -19.02 -6.12
C GLY A 81 7.19 -19.49 -7.42
N SER A 82 6.58 -20.45 -8.12
CA SER A 82 7.11 -21.02 -9.37
C SER A 82 6.69 -20.16 -10.59
N LEU A 83 7.38 -20.37 -11.72
CA LEU A 83 7.00 -19.74 -12.98
C LEU A 83 5.57 -20.12 -13.39
N GLU A 84 5.18 -21.37 -13.23
CA GLU A 84 3.82 -21.87 -13.48
C GLU A 84 2.78 -21.15 -12.60
N ALA A 85 3.13 -20.83 -11.34
CA ALA A 85 2.28 -20.04 -10.46
C ALA A 85 2.10 -18.61 -10.99
N VAL A 86 3.17 -17.98 -11.50
CA VAL A 86 3.12 -16.64 -12.12
C VAL A 86 2.25 -16.64 -13.36
N GLU A 87 2.40 -17.62 -14.23
CA GLU A 87 1.58 -17.75 -15.46
C GLU A 87 0.09 -17.96 -15.12
N THR A 88 -0.20 -18.84 -14.14
CA THR A 88 -1.57 -19.07 -13.68
C THR A 88 -2.21 -17.79 -13.13
N LEU A 89 -1.50 -17.08 -12.26
CA LEU A 89 -1.99 -15.81 -11.70
C LEU A 89 -2.10 -14.74 -12.80
N GLY A 90 -1.16 -14.66 -13.74
CA GLY A 90 -1.21 -13.74 -14.86
C GLY A 90 -2.44 -13.94 -15.74
N ASN A 91 -2.82 -15.19 -16.00
CA ASN A 91 -4.04 -15.52 -16.71
C ASN A 91 -5.30 -15.11 -15.91
N ALA A 92 -5.34 -15.39 -14.64
CA ALA A 92 -6.47 -15.01 -13.78
C ALA A 92 -6.61 -13.49 -13.62
N LEU A 93 -5.52 -12.73 -13.60
CA LEU A 93 -5.53 -11.26 -13.57
C LEU A 93 -6.31 -10.66 -14.72
N VAL A 94 -6.24 -11.27 -15.90
CA VAL A 94 -6.89 -10.75 -17.11
C VAL A 94 -8.29 -11.33 -17.30
N ASN A 95 -8.50 -12.60 -16.94
CA ASN A 95 -9.66 -13.37 -17.38
C ASN A 95 -10.70 -13.66 -16.29
N ASP A 96 -10.36 -13.52 -14.98
CA ASP A 96 -11.37 -13.78 -13.95
C ASP A 96 -12.54 -12.80 -14.08
N SER A 97 -13.75 -13.31 -14.02
CA SER A 97 -14.98 -12.53 -14.19
C SER A 97 -15.20 -11.50 -13.08
N PHE A 98 -14.70 -11.76 -11.87
CA PHE A 98 -14.92 -10.91 -10.70
C PHE A 98 -13.73 -9.99 -10.43
N TRP A 99 -13.96 -8.69 -10.50
CA TRP A 99 -12.90 -7.68 -10.31
C TRP A 99 -12.10 -7.85 -9.01
N ALA A 100 -12.72 -8.31 -7.91
CA ALA A 100 -12.01 -8.44 -6.64
C ALA A 100 -11.01 -9.60 -6.66
N VAL A 101 -11.29 -10.67 -7.43
CA VAL A 101 -10.32 -11.75 -7.66
C VAL A 101 -9.15 -11.22 -8.47
N ARG A 102 -9.41 -10.47 -9.56
CA ARG A 102 -8.34 -9.84 -10.36
C ARG A 102 -7.47 -8.90 -9.51
N ALA A 103 -8.08 -8.09 -8.64
CA ALA A 103 -7.33 -7.20 -7.74
C ALA A 103 -6.45 -7.98 -6.75
N GLU A 104 -6.97 -9.03 -6.13
CA GLU A 104 -6.23 -9.90 -5.22
C GLU A 104 -5.08 -10.63 -5.93
N VAL A 105 -5.33 -11.10 -7.17
CA VAL A 105 -4.30 -11.72 -8.01
C VAL A 105 -3.14 -10.76 -8.28
N ALA A 106 -3.42 -9.46 -8.51
CA ALA A 106 -2.37 -8.46 -8.67
C ALA A 106 -1.53 -8.32 -7.38
N GLU A 107 -2.17 -8.30 -6.21
CA GLU A 107 -1.48 -8.26 -4.92
C GLU A 107 -0.66 -9.55 -4.69
N ALA A 108 -1.19 -10.70 -5.06
CA ALA A 108 -0.53 -11.99 -4.95
C ALA A 108 0.74 -12.07 -5.84
N LEU A 109 0.65 -11.60 -7.09
CA LEU A 109 1.79 -11.52 -8.02
C LEU A 109 2.93 -10.66 -7.46
N ALA A 110 2.61 -9.56 -6.78
CA ALA A 110 3.62 -8.68 -6.17
C ALA A 110 4.46 -9.36 -5.09
N THR A 111 4.00 -10.47 -4.52
CA THR A 111 4.74 -11.23 -3.51
C THR A 111 5.76 -12.19 -4.13
N ILE A 112 5.68 -12.44 -5.44
CA ILE A 112 6.56 -13.37 -6.14
C ILE A 112 7.77 -12.61 -6.70
N GLN A 113 8.98 -12.99 -6.29
CA GLN A 113 10.24 -12.35 -6.66
C GLN A 113 10.78 -12.87 -8.02
N LEU A 114 9.94 -12.84 -9.04
CA LEU A 114 10.30 -13.24 -10.42
C LEU A 114 10.03 -12.07 -11.38
N ALA A 115 10.91 -11.85 -12.35
CA ALA A 115 10.76 -10.78 -13.35
C ALA A 115 9.44 -10.90 -14.14
N GLN A 116 9.03 -12.13 -14.44
CA GLN A 116 7.77 -12.44 -15.15
C GLN A 116 6.53 -11.98 -14.39
N ALA A 117 6.61 -11.80 -13.06
CA ALA A 117 5.49 -11.24 -12.29
C ALA A 117 5.22 -9.78 -12.70
N ALA A 118 6.27 -8.98 -12.95
CA ALA A 118 6.11 -7.61 -13.45
C ALA A 118 5.45 -7.58 -14.84
N GLU A 119 5.89 -8.45 -15.75
CA GLU A 119 5.33 -8.53 -17.11
C GLU A 119 3.84 -8.89 -17.09
N ASN A 120 3.43 -9.80 -16.22
CA ASN A 120 2.01 -10.14 -16.05
C ASN A 120 1.22 -9.01 -15.40
N LEU A 121 1.77 -8.32 -14.41
CA LEU A 121 1.11 -7.16 -13.79
C LEU A 121 0.83 -6.04 -14.79
N LEU A 122 1.72 -5.78 -15.75
CA LEU A 122 1.52 -4.76 -16.76
C LEU A 122 0.23 -4.95 -17.56
N LYS A 123 -0.20 -6.20 -17.79
CA LYS A 123 -1.45 -6.51 -18.50
C LYS A 123 -2.71 -6.02 -17.77
N GLY A 124 -2.64 -5.86 -16.45
CA GLY A 124 -3.77 -5.39 -15.64
C GLY A 124 -3.89 -3.87 -15.53
N LEU A 125 -2.99 -3.09 -16.13
CA LEU A 125 -3.10 -1.62 -16.14
C LEU A 125 -4.28 -1.11 -16.97
N ASP A 126 -4.71 -1.88 -17.95
CA ASP A 126 -5.84 -1.54 -18.83
C ASP A 126 -7.16 -2.20 -18.38
N ASP A 127 -7.20 -2.77 -17.16
CA ASP A 127 -8.44 -3.37 -16.64
C ASP A 127 -9.56 -2.33 -16.57
N ASN A 128 -10.76 -2.74 -16.96
CA ASN A 128 -11.93 -1.87 -16.95
C ASN A 128 -12.34 -1.38 -15.56
N HIS A 129 -11.94 -2.12 -14.50
CA HIS A 129 -12.31 -1.81 -13.13
C HIS A 129 -11.21 -1.03 -12.39
N PRO A 130 -11.45 0.21 -11.91
CA PRO A 130 -10.40 1.06 -11.34
C PRO A 130 -9.74 0.48 -10.07
N LYS A 131 -10.44 -0.37 -9.32
CA LYS A 131 -9.84 -1.05 -8.15
C LYS A 131 -8.80 -2.07 -8.56
N VAL A 132 -8.95 -2.72 -9.74
CA VAL A 132 -7.94 -3.63 -10.29
C VAL A 132 -6.73 -2.83 -10.76
N ARG A 133 -6.93 -1.78 -11.56
CA ARG A 133 -5.83 -0.90 -11.99
C ARG A 133 -5.05 -0.35 -10.78
N ARG A 134 -5.74 0.07 -9.72
CA ARG A 134 -5.09 0.53 -8.48
C ARG A 134 -4.28 -0.57 -7.79
N ALA A 135 -4.80 -1.79 -7.71
CA ALA A 135 -4.08 -2.94 -7.15
C ALA A 135 -2.82 -3.24 -7.96
N VAL A 136 -2.91 -3.22 -9.30
CA VAL A 136 -1.78 -3.40 -10.21
C VAL A 136 -0.72 -2.33 -10.02
N VAL A 137 -1.11 -1.05 -9.95
CA VAL A 137 -0.21 0.08 -9.70
C VAL A 137 0.54 -0.11 -8.37
N ASN A 138 -0.16 -0.50 -7.31
CA ASN A 138 0.46 -0.78 -6.02
C ASN A 138 1.42 -1.99 -6.07
N ALA A 139 1.04 -3.04 -6.80
CA ALA A 139 1.84 -4.24 -7.01
C ALA A 139 3.15 -3.93 -7.74
N LEU A 140 3.10 -3.14 -8.81
CA LEU A 140 4.28 -2.68 -9.57
C LEU A 140 5.27 -1.90 -8.69
N ALA A 141 4.80 -1.17 -7.69
CA ALA A 141 5.65 -0.50 -6.71
C ALA A 141 6.46 -1.47 -5.83
N GLY A 142 5.96 -2.70 -5.65
CA GLY A 142 6.65 -3.78 -4.92
C GLY A 142 7.75 -4.45 -5.75
N VAL A 143 7.50 -4.66 -7.04
CA VAL A 143 8.41 -5.40 -7.94
C VAL A 143 9.63 -4.56 -8.39
N LYS A 144 9.48 -3.25 -8.55
CA LYS A 144 10.55 -2.25 -8.78
C LYS A 144 11.47 -2.51 -9.99
N THR A 145 10.92 -2.93 -11.13
CA THR A 145 11.68 -3.08 -12.38
C THR A 145 11.73 -1.77 -13.19
N ALA A 146 12.55 -1.74 -14.26
CA ALA A 146 12.58 -0.63 -15.21
C ALA A 146 11.24 -0.46 -15.93
N GLU A 147 10.60 -1.58 -16.28
CA GLU A 147 9.27 -1.63 -16.91
C GLU A 147 8.20 -1.10 -15.96
N SER A 148 8.24 -1.47 -14.66
CA SER A 148 7.37 -0.90 -13.63
C SER A 148 7.51 0.62 -13.54
N TYR A 149 8.73 1.14 -13.57
CA TYR A 149 8.97 2.58 -13.56
C TYR A 149 8.39 3.27 -14.81
N LYS A 150 8.62 2.70 -16.00
CA LYS A 150 8.11 3.24 -17.26
C LYS A 150 6.58 3.27 -17.28
N ALA A 151 5.95 2.20 -16.84
CA ALA A 151 4.49 2.08 -16.78
C ALA A 151 3.87 3.07 -15.77
N LEU A 152 4.40 3.14 -14.55
CA LEU A 152 3.94 4.08 -13.53
C LEU A 152 4.14 5.54 -13.95
N LYS A 153 5.27 5.83 -14.61
CA LYS A 153 5.53 7.14 -15.21
C LYS A 153 4.44 7.50 -16.23
N SER A 154 4.10 6.57 -17.12
CA SER A 154 3.04 6.77 -18.12
C SER A 154 1.69 7.08 -17.48
N VAL A 155 1.30 6.35 -16.43
CA VAL A 155 0.05 6.62 -15.70
C VAL A 155 0.06 8.01 -15.05
N VAL A 156 1.19 8.45 -14.48
CA VAL A 156 1.32 9.78 -13.87
C VAL A 156 1.27 10.89 -14.92
N GLU A 157 1.89 10.70 -16.11
CA GLU A 157 1.91 11.70 -17.18
C GLU A 157 0.54 11.83 -17.88
N ASN A 158 -0.10 10.71 -18.18
CA ASN A 158 -1.34 10.68 -18.96
C ASN A 158 -2.61 10.80 -18.08
N GLY A 159 -2.50 10.47 -16.79
CA GLY A 159 -3.65 10.37 -15.89
C GLY A 159 -4.38 9.03 -15.98
N ASP A 160 -5.43 8.90 -15.16
CA ASP A 160 -6.40 7.80 -15.17
C ASP A 160 -7.78 8.39 -14.88
N GLU A 161 -8.84 7.78 -15.35
CA GLU A 161 -10.23 8.19 -15.06
C GLU A 161 -10.54 8.19 -13.54
N SER A 162 -9.77 7.43 -12.77
CA SER A 162 -9.91 7.34 -11.31
C SER A 162 -8.78 8.10 -10.59
N TYR A 163 -9.14 9.15 -9.85
CA TYR A 163 -8.21 9.85 -8.96
C TYR A 163 -7.46 8.93 -7.99
N TYR A 164 -8.08 7.81 -7.59
CA TYR A 164 -7.44 6.83 -6.72
C TYR A 164 -6.34 6.03 -7.43
N VAL A 165 -6.47 5.78 -8.71
CA VAL A 165 -5.42 5.14 -9.53
C VAL A 165 -4.27 6.13 -9.75
N GLU A 166 -4.57 7.37 -10.14
CA GLU A 166 -3.56 8.42 -10.31
C GLU A 166 -2.76 8.68 -9.02
N GLY A 167 -3.46 8.84 -7.88
CA GLY A 167 -2.81 9.06 -6.59
C GLY A 167 -1.94 7.88 -6.16
N ALA A 168 -2.41 6.65 -6.40
CA ALA A 168 -1.61 5.44 -6.18
C ALA A 168 -0.39 5.40 -7.10
N ALA A 169 -0.54 5.78 -8.38
CA ALA A 169 0.56 5.83 -9.35
C ALA A 169 1.64 6.85 -8.96
N ALA A 170 1.26 8.04 -8.49
CA ALA A 170 2.20 9.03 -7.99
C ALA A 170 2.99 8.50 -6.76
N THR A 171 2.31 7.84 -5.83
CA THR A 171 2.95 7.19 -4.68
C THR A 171 3.89 6.07 -5.11
N ALA A 172 3.43 5.19 -6.00
CA ALA A 172 4.18 4.06 -6.53
C ALA A 172 5.41 4.51 -7.32
N LEU A 173 5.27 5.56 -8.14
CA LEU A 173 6.36 6.16 -8.90
C LEU A 173 7.48 6.67 -7.97
N GLY A 174 7.13 7.30 -6.85
CA GLY A 174 8.08 7.68 -5.81
C GLY A 174 8.86 6.47 -5.28
N LYS A 175 8.17 5.38 -4.91
CA LYS A 175 8.78 4.15 -4.38
C LYS A 175 9.75 3.49 -5.38
N VAL A 176 9.37 3.42 -6.66
CA VAL A 176 10.24 2.83 -7.70
C VAL A 176 11.35 3.79 -8.10
N GLY A 177 11.05 5.10 -8.12
CA GLY A 177 12.02 6.17 -8.48
C GLY A 177 13.12 6.37 -7.44
N SER A 178 12.85 6.07 -6.16
CA SER A 178 13.84 6.14 -5.07
C SER A 178 14.77 4.92 -5.01
N SER A 179 14.53 3.89 -5.83
CA SER A 179 15.38 2.71 -5.90
C SER A 179 16.73 3.05 -6.52
N THR A 180 17.81 2.59 -5.91
CA THR A 180 19.20 2.79 -6.38
C THR A 180 19.58 1.93 -7.60
N LEU A 181 18.68 1.04 -8.02
CA LEU A 181 18.90 0.24 -9.23
C LEU A 181 18.87 1.15 -10.45
N ASP A 182 19.83 1.04 -11.34
CA ASP A 182 19.97 1.77 -12.60
C ASP A 182 20.04 3.32 -12.51
N ASN A 183 21.23 3.90 -12.55
CA ASN A 183 21.45 5.36 -12.64
C ASN A 183 20.67 6.23 -11.63
N GLY A 184 20.62 5.83 -10.37
CA GLY A 184 19.77 6.33 -9.31
C GLY A 184 19.56 7.85 -9.24
N LYS A 185 20.63 8.68 -9.38
CA LYS A 185 20.50 10.14 -9.29
C LYS A 185 19.68 10.76 -10.43
N ASN A 186 19.83 10.28 -11.67
CA ASN A 186 19.07 10.79 -12.81
C ASN A 186 17.61 10.37 -12.74
N LYS A 187 17.35 9.17 -12.27
CA LYS A 187 15.99 8.63 -12.05
C LYS A 187 15.28 9.40 -10.94
N GLU A 188 15.95 9.69 -9.82
CA GLU A 188 15.44 10.52 -8.73
C GLU A 188 15.01 11.89 -9.24
N LYS A 189 15.91 12.63 -9.91
CA LYS A 189 15.62 13.96 -10.45
C LYS A 189 14.41 13.98 -11.38
N LYS A 190 14.30 12.98 -12.27
CA LYS A 190 13.14 12.85 -13.17
C LYS A 190 11.85 12.57 -12.39
N THR A 191 11.91 11.70 -11.38
CA THR A 191 10.77 11.37 -10.55
C THR A 191 10.29 12.58 -9.73
N LEU A 192 11.21 13.30 -9.09
CA LEU A 192 10.88 14.52 -8.34
C LEU A 192 10.19 15.57 -9.22
N LYS A 193 10.69 15.76 -10.45
CA LYS A 193 10.06 16.68 -11.42
C LYS A 193 8.64 16.28 -11.80
N LEU A 194 8.37 14.98 -11.95
CA LEU A 194 7.02 14.49 -12.23
C LEU A 194 6.09 14.66 -11.04
N LEU A 195 6.56 14.37 -9.82
CA LEU A 195 5.76 14.58 -8.60
C LEU A 195 5.50 16.07 -8.36
N GLU A 196 6.44 16.95 -8.68
CA GLU A 196 6.25 18.41 -8.66
C GLU A 196 5.16 18.84 -9.65
N MET A 197 5.18 18.32 -10.89
CA MET A 197 4.12 18.56 -11.88
C MET A 197 2.75 18.14 -11.34
N VAL A 198 2.63 16.95 -10.76
CA VAL A 198 1.38 16.48 -10.14
C VAL A 198 0.91 17.43 -9.04
N LEU A 199 1.81 17.92 -8.18
CA LEU A 199 1.47 18.85 -7.11
C LEU A 199 0.96 20.20 -7.62
N LYS A 200 1.48 20.68 -8.76
CA LYS A 200 1.10 21.97 -9.37
C LYS A 200 -0.18 21.88 -10.21
N GLU A 201 -0.32 20.80 -10.97
CA GLU A 201 -1.30 20.73 -12.07
C GLU A 201 -2.50 19.83 -11.79
N ARG A 202 -2.41 18.89 -10.80
CA ARG A 202 -3.45 17.89 -10.55
C ARG A 202 -4.26 18.17 -9.28
N ALA A 203 -4.63 19.46 -9.07
CA ALA A 203 -5.62 19.79 -8.04
C ALA A 203 -6.96 19.17 -8.41
N GLY A 204 -7.66 18.60 -7.43
CA GLY A 204 -8.92 17.94 -7.71
C GLY A 204 -9.60 17.39 -6.45
N TRP A 205 -10.53 16.49 -6.65
CA TRP A 205 -11.40 15.96 -5.61
C TRP A 205 -10.63 15.46 -4.39
N ASN A 206 -10.92 16.07 -3.25
CA ASN A 206 -10.30 15.77 -1.95
C ASN A 206 -8.77 15.70 -1.96
N GLU A 207 -8.11 16.31 -2.93
CA GLU A 207 -6.66 16.32 -3.07
C GLU A 207 -6.03 14.91 -3.16
N VAL A 208 -6.76 13.92 -3.66
CA VAL A 208 -6.33 12.52 -3.68
C VAL A 208 -5.04 12.35 -4.49
N VAL A 209 -4.97 12.97 -5.68
CA VAL A 209 -3.82 12.82 -6.58
C VAL A 209 -2.60 13.54 -6.02
N ARG A 210 -2.75 14.80 -5.57
CA ARG A 210 -1.66 15.56 -4.95
C ARG A 210 -1.19 14.92 -3.63
N SER A 211 -2.10 14.33 -2.84
CA SER A 211 -1.74 13.55 -1.65
C SER A 211 -0.89 12.32 -2.01
N GLY A 212 -1.15 11.68 -3.14
CA GLY A 212 -0.32 10.61 -3.68
C GLY A 212 1.10 11.10 -4.02
N ALA A 213 1.23 12.29 -4.62
CA ALA A 213 2.54 12.89 -4.90
C ALA A 213 3.30 13.23 -3.61
N ILE A 214 2.65 13.80 -2.60
CA ILE A 214 3.24 14.04 -1.26
C ILE A 214 3.76 12.71 -0.66
N ALA A 215 2.96 11.65 -0.74
CA ALA A 215 3.37 10.32 -0.27
C ALA A 215 4.55 9.77 -1.08
N GLY A 216 4.58 10.00 -2.39
CA GLY A 216 5.68 9.66 -3.28
C GLY A 216 6.98 10.40 -2.95
N LEU A 217 6.90 11.68 -2.60
CA LEU A 217 8.06 12.46 -2.13
C LEU A 217 8.62 11.95 -0.81
N SER A 218 7.78 11.46 0.09
CA SER A 218 8.18 11.04 1.43
C SER A 218 9.13 9.82 1.47
N VAL A 219 9.36 9.13 0.35
CA VAL A 219 10.29 8.00 0.28
C VAL A 219 11.74 8.44 -0.03
N PHE A 220 11.94 9.66 -0.52
CA PHE A 220 13.27 10.24 -0.82
C PHE A 220 13.89 10.84 0.45
N LYS A 221 14.19 9.98 1.42
CA LYS A 221 14.57 10.40 2.77
C LYS A 221 15.80 11.32 2.85
N SER A 222 16.79 11.12 1.98
CA SER A 222 18.04 11.91 1.96
C SER A 222 18.03 13.03 0.94
N SER A 223 16.91 13.27 0.24
CA SER A 223 16.81 14.27 -0.81
C SER A 223 16.39 15.62 -0.25
N GLU A 224 17.27 16.61 -0.33
CA GLU A 224 16.95 18.00 -0.01
C GLU A 224 15.90 18.55 -0.99
N ALA A 225 15.97 18.17 -2.27
CA ALA A 225 14.98 18.58 -3.25
C ALA A 225 13.56 18.08 -2.90
N ALA A 226 13.43 16.89 -2.34
CA ALA A 226 12.13 16.39 -1.85
C ALA A 226 11.64 17.21 -0.66
N LEU A 227 12.53 17.63 0.26
CA LEU A 227 12.19 18.52 1.36
C LEU A 227 11.67 19.86 0.86
N GLU A 228 12.38 20.49 -0.09
CA GLU A 228 11.97 21.78 -0.66
C GLU A 228 10.59 21.70 -1.35
N LEU A 229 10.27 20.57 -1.98
CA LEU A 229 8.96 20.34 -2.58
C LEU A 229 7.85 20.12 -1.53
N LEU A 230 8.16 19.58 -0.35
CA LEU A 230 7.17 19.30 0.70
C LEU A 230 6.84 20.54 1.56
N LEU A 231 7.82 21.38 1.86
CA LEU A 231 7.67 22.52 2.79
C LEU A 231 6.51 23.46 2.43
N PRO A 232 6.32 23.89 1.18
CA PRO A 232 5.21 24.79 0.81
C PRO A 232 3.83 24.21 1.13
N TYR A 233 3.67 22.89 1.06
CA TYR A 233 2.40 22.20 1.32
C TYR A 233 2.07 22.06 2.82
N THR A 234 2.94 22.56 3.70
CA THR A 234 2.66 22.65 5.14
C THR A 234 2.11 24.02 5.55
N GLU A 235 2.05 24.99 4.64
CA GLU A 235 1.64 26.36 4.91
C GLU A 235 0.14 26.49 5.21
N ILE A 236 -0.23 27.60 5.90
CA ILE A 236 -1.64 27.99 6.08
C ILE A 236 -2.24 28.32 4.72
N GLY A 237 -3.49 27.91 4.49
CA GLY A 237 -4.17 28.10 3.20
C GLY A 237 -4.08 26.88 2.28
N VAL A 238 -3.18 25.94 2.52
CA VAL A 238 -3.18 24.64 1.81
C VAL A 238 -4.39 23.81 2.26
N PRO A 239 -5.09 23.12 1.33
CA PRO A 239 -6.21 22.24 1.69
C PRO A 239 -5.81 21.26 2.80
N GLN A 240 -6.67 21.14 3.83
CA GLN A 240 -6.35 20.45 5.08
C GLN A 240 -5.81 19.02 4.88
N ALA A 241 -6.44 18.22 4.02
CA ALA A 241 -5.99 16.85 3.76
C ALA A 241 -4.56 16.80 3.20
N LEU A 242 -4.24 17.67 2.26
CA LEU A 242 -2.92 17.78 1.64
C LEU A 242 -1.89 18.26 2.67
N ARG A 243 -2.25 19.28 3.44
CA ARG A 243 -1.40 19.85 4.50
C ARG A 243 -1.02 18.82 5.56
N LEU A 244 -2.01 18.06 6.06
CA LEU A 244 -1.76 16.99 7.03
C LEU A 244 -0.85 15.89 6.47
N ASN A 245 -1.00 15.54 5.18
CA ASN A 245 -0.12 14.59 4.53
C ASN A 245 1.30 15.13 4.38
N ALA A 246 1.47 16.41 4.06
CA ALA A 246 2.78 17.06 4.00
C ALA A 246 3.48 17.07 5.37
N ILE A 247 2.77 17.45 6.45
CA ILE A 247 3.28 17.42 7.83
C ILE A 247 3.78 16.02 8.20
N ARG A 248 2.98 14.98 7.92
CA ARG A 248 3.39 13.59 8.18
C ARG A 248 4.60 13.17 7.34
N SER A 249 4.71 13.67 6.13
CA SER A 249 5.81 13.36 5.22
C SER A 249 7.13 14.00 5.66
N LEU A 250 7.10 15.20 6.25
CA LEU A 250 8.29 15.81 6.88
C LEU A 250 8.89 14.88 7.95
N GLY A 251 8.06 14.28 8.80
CA GLY A 251 8.54 13.32 9.80
C GLY A 251 9.20 12.09 9.19
N LYS A 252 8.63 11.57 8.09
CA LYS A 252 9.17 10.38 7.41
C LYS A 252 10.54 10.60 6.77
N ILE A 253 10.79 11.81 6.24
CA ILE A 253 12.07 12.12 5.60
C ILE A 253 13.14 12.59 6.61
N ALA A 254 12.74 13.10 7.77
CA ALA A 254 13.64 13.75 8.74
C ALA A 254 14.85 12.90 9.11
N ALA A 255 14.65 11.59 9.37
CA ALA A 255 15.73 10.69 9.78
C ALA A 255 16.83 10.49 8.70
N GLY A 256 16.54 10.79 7.45
CA GLY A 256 17.52 10.67 6.36
C GLY A 256 18.16 11.99 5.93
N GLN A 257 17.74 13.12 6.51
CA GLN A 257 18.22 14.45 6.16
C GLN A 257 19.52 14.81 6.89
N SER A 258 20.24 15.81 6.36
CA SER A 258 21.36 16.44 7.06
C SER A 258 20.86 17.06 8.38
N LYS A 259 21.80 17.29 9.33
CA LYS A 259 21.44 17.95 10.60
C LYS A 259 20.75 19.29 10.36
N VAL A 260 21.28 20.11 9.43
CA VAL A 260 20.70 21.43 9.09
C VAL A 260 19.27 21.28 8.60
N ASN A 261 18.99 20.34 7.71
CA ASN A 261 17.65 20.11 7.19
C ASN A 261 16.72 19.50 8.24
N CYS A 262 17.25 18.65 9.12
CA CYS A 262 16.48 18.13 10.25
C CYS A 262 16.06 19.25 11.21
N ASP A 263 16.95 20.19 11.50
CA ASP A 263 16.65 21.37 12.33
C ASP A 263 15.58 22.26 11.65
N ARG A 264 15.68 22.48 10.33
CA ARG A 264 14.63 23.19 9.55
C ARG A 264 13.26 22.51 9.64
N ILE A 265 13.22 21.16 9.59
CA ILE A 265 11.97 20.39 9.75
C ILE A 265 11.42 20.60 11.17
N LEU A 266 12.26 20.54 12.20
CA LEU A 266 11.85 20.77 13.58
C LEU A 266 11.31 22.17 13.79
N ASP A 267 11.98 23.20 13.27
CA ASP A 267 11.54 24.59 13.35
C ASP A 267 10.19 24.78 12.64
N ARG A 268 10.00 24.15 11.48
CA ARG A 268 8.71 24.18 10.79
C ARG A 268 7.61 23.49 11.59
N LEU A 269 7.86 22.32 12.15
CA LEU A 269 6.90 21.61 13.01
C LEU A 269 6.59 22.43 14.28
N ALA A 270 7.58 23.08 14.87
CA ALA A 270 7.39 23.96 16.00
C ALA A 270 6.54 25.20 15.66
N ALA A 271 6.69 25.77 14.46
CA ALA A 271 5.84 26.84 13.98
C ALA A 271 4.38 26.38 13.82
N ILE A 272 4.15 25.22 13.19
CA ILE A 272 2.81 24.62 13.02
C ILE A 272 2.19 24.29 14.39
N ALA A 273 2.96 23.86 15.34
CA ALA A 273 2.51 23.55 16.69
C ALA A 273 1.91 24.76 17.45
N ARG A 274 2.37 25.98 17.11
CA ARG A 274 1.82 27.23 17.68
C ARG A 274 0.52 27.66 17.05
N GLU A 275 0.12 27.06 15.93
CA GLU A 275 -1.17 27.32 15.32
C GLU A 275 -2.27 26.68 16.17
N GLU A 276 -3.37 27.37 16.42
CA GLU A 276 -4.46 26.88 17.27
C GLU A 276 -5.41 25.89 16.57
N PHE A 277 -4.92 25.16 15.56
CA PHE A 277 -5.70 24.17 14.83
C PHE A 277 -5.47 22.75 15.39
N PHE A 278 -6.47 22.21 16.04
CA PHE A 278 -6.40 20.89 16.70
C PHE A 278 -5.83 19.78 15.82
N LEU A 279 -6.29 19.61 14.58
CA LEU A 279 -5.82 18.54 13.71
C LEU A 279 -4.36 18.68 13.30
N THR A 280 -3.88 19.90 13.08
CA THR A 280 -2.46 20.15 12.76
C THR A 280 -1.58 19.93 13.98
N GLN A 281 -1.99 20.40 15.17
CA GLN A 281 -1.27 20.11 16.41
C GLN A 281 -1.17 18.61 16.69
N VAL A 282 -2.27 17.86 16.53
CA VAL A 282 -2.25 16.39 16.69
C VAL A 282 -1.33 15.73 15.66
N ALA A 283 -1.33 16.19 14.41
CA ALA A 283 -0.42 15.67 13.38
C ALA A 283 1.05 15.93 13.76
N VAL A 284 1.38 17.13 14.26
CA VAL A 284 2.73 17.46 14.74
C VAL A 284 3.14 16.57 15.90
N VAL A 285 2.26 16.37 16.90
CA VAL A 285 2.54 15.47 18.05
C VAL A 285 2.86 14.05 17.58
N ILE A 286 2.05 13.52 16.63
CA ILE A 286 2.28 12.18 16.09
C ILE A 286 3.64 12.11 15.39
N VAL A 287 3.94 13.08 14.55
CA VAL A 287 5.20 13.16 13.79
C VAL A 287 6.39 13.23 14.73
N LEU A 288 6.39 14.18 15.66
CA LEU A 288 7.49 14.35 16.63
C LEU A 288 7.68 13.11 17.50
N GLY A 289 6.57 12.45 17.89
CA GLY A 289 6.62 11.20 18.66
C GLY A 289 7.23 10.00 17.91
N GLN A 290 7.40 10.11 16.60
CA GLN A 290 8.00 9.09 15.71
C GLN A 290 9.42 9.43 15.27
N MET A 291 9.90 10.66 15.54
CA MET A 291 11.21 11.13 15.02
C MET A 291 12.41 10.63 15.83
N GLU A 292 12.24 10.12 17.05
CA GLU A 292 13.30 9.57 17.90
C GLU A 292 14.56 10.44 18.00
N ILE A 293 14.39 11.78 18.06
CA ILE A 293 15.47 12.76 18.14
C ILE A 293 15.26 13.72 19.30
N SER A 294 16.37 14.15 19.94
CA SER A 294 16.32 15.03 21.11
C SER A 294 15.61 16.37 20.87
N GLY A 295 15.74 16.93 19.68
CA GLY A 295 15.04 18.17 19.29
C GLY A 295 13.53 18.07 19.34
N ALA A 296 12.95 16.88 19.10
CA ALA A 296 11.51 16.65 19.18
C ALA A 296 10.97 16.80 20.61
N VAL A 297 11.77 16.43 21.63
CA VAL A 297 11.39 16.52 23.05
C VAL A 297 11.05 17.95 23.43
N ARG A 298 11.88 18.92 23.00
CA ARG A 298 11.64 20.36 23.28
C ARG A 298 10.32 20.87 22.72
N VAL A 299 9.99 20.49 21.47
CA VAL A 299 8.75 20.93 20.83
C VAL A 299 7.54 20.28 21.49
N LEU A 300 7.63 19.00 21.83
CA LEU A 300 6.57 18.27 22.55
C LEU A 300 6.35 18.84 23.95
N GLN A 301 7.42 19.21 24.66
CA GLN A 301 7.32 19.84 25.96
C GLN A 301 6.56 21.17 25.88
N ASN A 302 6.89 22.03 24.91
CA ASN A 302 6.17 23.29 24.70
C ASN A 302 4.67 23.05 24.42
N LEU A 303 4.32 22.03 23.63
CA LEU A 303 2.93 21.66 23.40
C LEU A 303 2.21 21.17 24.66
N ALA A 304 2.89 20.35 25.47
CA ALA A 304 2.35 19.83 26.72
C ALA A 304 2.06 20.98 27.74
N GLU A 305 2.91 21.99 27.77
CA GLU A 305 2.80 23.12 28.68
C GLU A 305 1.80 24.18 28.18
N GLN A 306 1.86 24.53 26.89
CA GLN A 306 1.23 25.74 26.35
C GLN A 306 -0.02 25.51 25.51
N SER A 307 -0.33 24.29 25.03
CA SER A 307 -1.51 24.07 24.20
C SER A 307 -2.78 24.40 24.98
N PRO A 308 -3.75 25.13 24.41
CA PRO A 308 -5.04 25.39 25.05
C PRO A 308 -5.92 24.13 25.13
N ASP A 309 -5.66 23.12 24.28
CA ASP A 309 -6.44 21.89 24.23
C ASP A 309 -5.80 20.79 25.10
N GLY A 310 -6.52 20.36 26.14
CA GLY A 310 -6.05 19.32 27.06
C GLY A 310 -5.81 17.94 26.40
N ARG A 311 -6.47 17.68 25.26
CA ARG A 311 -6.23 16.45 24.48
C ARG A 311 -4.89 16.50 23.78
N VAL A 312 -4.47 17.67 23.31
CA VAL A 312 -3.14 17.89 22.70
C VAL A 312 -2.08 17.79 23.76
N LYS A 313 -2.25 18.44 24.95
CA LYS A 313 -1.32 18.35 26.07
C LYS A 313 -1.00 16.90 26.43
N ARG A 314 -2.03 16.11 26.74
CA ARG A 314 -1.86 14.69 27.11
C ARG A 314 -1.13 13.87 26.05
N ARG A 315 -1.51 14.06 24.77
CA ARG A 315 -0.83 13.36 23.67
C ARG A 315 0.64 13.79 23.52
N ALA A 316 0.95 15.06 23.77
CA ALA A 316 2.31 15.57 23.73
C ALA A 316 3.16 14.97 24.87
N GLU A 317 2.62 14.84 26.09
CA GLU A 317 3.27 14.16 27.23
C GLU A 317 3.56 12.69 26.91
N GLU A 318 2.57 11.96 26.38
CA GLU A 318 2.73 10.56 25.99
C GLU A 318 3.77 10.38 24.86
N ALA A 319 3.80 11.29 23.88
CA ALA A 319 4.76 11.27 22.79
C ALA A 319 6.17 11.61 23.31
N MET A 320 6.30 12.59 24.20
CA MET A 320 7.55 12.99 24.81
C MET A 320 8.17 11.84 25.62
N ALA A 321 7.38 11.14 26.43
CA ALA A 321 7.84 9.96 27.16
C ALA A 321 8.37 8.87 26.21
N ARG A 322 7.67 8.60 25.11
CA ARG A 322 8.14 7.64 24.09
C ARG A 322 9.47 8.05 23.47
N VAL A 323 9.61 9.32 23.07
CA VAL A 323 10.85 9.82 22.47
C VAL A 323 12.01 9.75 23.47
N ARG A 324 11.82 10.18 24.72
CA ARG A 324 12.86 10.08 25.77
C ARG A 324 13.34 8.65 25.94
N LYS A 325 12.42 7.70 26.06
CA LYS A 325 12.76 6.28 26.15
C LYS A 325 13.53 5.79 24.92
N ALA A 326 13.12 6.18 23.71
CA ALA A 326 13.78 5.76 22.46
C ALA A 326 15.23 6.30 22.35
N ILE A 327 15.49 7.52 22.85
CA ILE A 327 16.84 8.14 22.80
C ILE A 327 17.68 7.87 24.06
N GLY A 328 17.18 7.07 25.02
CA GLY A 328 17.90 6.75 26.26
C GLY A 328 18.09 7.95 27.21
N ALA A 329 17.14 8.87 27.25
CA ALA A 329 17.15 10.11 28.02
C ALA A 329 16.16 10.08 29.20
N ASP A 330 15.86 8.91 29.74
CA ASP A 330 15.04 8.73 30.96
C ASP A 330 15.84 8.99 32.22
#